data_d1ccd9ba902f9922b4261ac951d1ad4d
#
_entry.id   d1ccd9ba902f9922b4261ac951d1ad4d
#
_cell.length_a   1.000
_cell.length_b   1.000
_cell.length_c   1.000
_cell.angle_alpha   90.00
_cell.angle_beta   90.00
_cell.angle_gamma   90.00
#
_symmetry.space_group_name_H-M   'P 1'
#
loop_
_entity.id
_entity.type
_entity.pdbx_description
1 polymer ?
#
loop_
_entity_poly.entity_id
_entity_poly.type
_entity_poly.pdbx_seq_one_letter_code
_entity_poly.pdbx_strand_id
1 'polypeptide(L)'
;MQNKGNRNEGRKNIDKDWHDLMQFKRTFTEPVPKNREESYSNAGITAFHGTAQFIASNTIRVTDNKNNNEHIIEGKNILIATGAKPAKLNIPGEEHVITSDQFLELEKLPSNIIFIGGGYISFEFAHLAARFGSKVTILHRGEIPLAGFDPDLVMMLLKKTQEIGINVKLLSTVKNVDYRTNGRKFAVHISTPGITTNIAKESEIVETDLVVHGAGRIPDIKNLALEEGGVECDGTGGLK
;
A
#
# COMPACT_ATOMS: atom_id res chain seq x y z
N MET A 1 23.49 29.81 -15.08
CA MET A 1 23.83 28.65 -15.96
C MET A 1 22.75 27.60 -15.79
N GLN A 2 21.87 27.49 -16.79
CA GLN A 2 20.77 26.50 -16.80
C GLN A 2 21.34 25.17 -17.25
N ASN A 3 21.32 24.18 -16.37
CA ASN A 3 21.67 22.81 -16.70
C ASN A 3 20.51 22.18 -17.50
N LYS A 4 20.60 22.22 -18.84
CA LYS A 4 19.75 21.47 -19.74
C LYS A 4 20.19 20.01 -19.72
N GLY A 5 19.85 19.29 -18.68
CA GLY A 5 20.03 17.84 -18.60
C GLY A 5 19.20 17.17 -19.72
N ASN A 6 19.88 16.46 -20.56
CA ASN A 6 19.37 15.77 -21.73
C ASN A 6 18.37 14.68 -21.32
N ARG A 7 17.07 14.89 -21.53
CA ARG A 7 15.97 13.98 -21.14
C ARG A 7 16.10 12.54 -21.71
N ASN A 8 17.00 12.33 -22.65
CA ASN A 8 17.23 11.02 -23.28
C ASN A 8 18.35 10.19 -22.62
N GLU A 9 19.26 10.80 -21.87
CA GLU A 9 20.29 10.07 -21.13
C GLU A 9 19.73 9.44 -19.84
N GLY A 10 18.73 10.08 -19.19
CA GLY A 10 18.04 9.53 -18.02
C GLY A 10 17.35 8.19 -18.29
N ARG A 11 16.79 7.99 -19.48
CA ARG A 11 16.05 6.74 -19.79
C ARG A 11 16.93 5.50 -19.93
N LYS A 12 18.20 5.61 -20.31
CA LYS A 12 19.12 4.46 -20.46
C LYS A 12 19.60 3.88 -19.14
N ASN A 13 19.43 4.59 -18.03
CA ASN A 13 19.89 4.18 -16.69
C ASN A 13 18.77 3.94 -15.68
N ILE A 14 17.49 4.07 -16.07
CA ILE A 14 16.35 3.96 -15.15
C ILE A 14 16.29 2.59 -14.46
N ASP A 15 16.45 1.51 -15.22
CA ASP A 15 16.44 0.16 -14.64
C ASP A 15 17.60 -0.05 -13.67
N LYS A 16 18.76 0.52 -13.98
CA LYS A 16 19.95 0.46 -13.12
C LYS A 16 19.77 1.28 -11.84
N ASP A 17 19.23 2.49 -11.96
CA ASP A 17 18.99 3.37 -10.83
C ASP A 17 17.93 2.80 -9.88
N TRP A 18 16.85 2.20 -10.41
CA TRP A 18 15.85 1.53 -9.58
C TRP A 18 16.43 0.31 -8.87
N HIS A 19 17.19 -0.50 -9.58
CA HIS A 19 17.87 -1.65 -8.99
C HIS A 19 18.84 -1.22 -7.88
N ASP A 20 19.64 -0.19 -8.12
CA ASP A 20 20.58 0.37 -7.15
C ASP A 20 19.83 0.90 -5.91
N LEU A 21 18.67 1.56 -6.10
CA LEU A 21 17.80 1.99 -5.01
C LEU A 21 17.29 0.80 -4.18
N MET A 22 16.85 -0.28 -4.83
CA MET A 22 16.39 -1.48 -4.14
C MET A 22 17.52 -2.18 -3.39
N GLN A 23 18.72 -2.26 -3.95
CA GLN A 23 19.90 -2.77 -3.26
C GLN A 23 20.22 -1.91 -2.03
N PHE A 24 20.23 -0.59 -2.19
CA PHE A 24 20.45 0.31 -1.06
C PHE A 24 19.37 0.13 0.03
N LYS A 25 18.08 0.04 -0.33
CA LYS A 25 17.00 -0.27 0.61
C LYS A 25 17.30 -1.52 1.43
N ARG A 26 17.72 -2.61 0.77
CA ARG A 26 18.02 -3.90 1.42
C ARG A 26 19.12 -3.80 2.46
N THR A 27 20.11 -2.93 2.28
CA THR A 27 21.20 -2.77 3.26
C THR A 27 20.72 -2.39 4.66
N PHE A 28 19.58 -1.72 4.78
CA PHE A 28 19.02 -1.33 6.08
C PHE A 28 17.70 -2.04 6.42
N THR A 29 17.01 -2.68 5.47
CA THR A 29 15.77 -3.43 5.78
C THR A 29 16.04 -4.89 6.15
N GLU A 30 16.92 -5.59 5.42
CA GLU A 30 17.21 -7.01 5.66
C GLU A 30 17.79 -7.31 7.05
N PRO A 31 18.68 -6.48 7.62
CA PRO A 31 19.23 -6.76 8.96
C PRO A 31 18.23 -6.54 10.09
N VAL A 32 17.10 -5.85 9.86
CA VAL A 32 16.17 -5.43 10.92
C VAL A 32 15.61 -6.59 11.73
N PRO A 33 15.09 -7.68 11.14
CA PRO A 33 14.52 -8.78 11.93
C PRO A 33 15.55 -9.37 12.90
N LYS A 34 16.72 -9.72 12.40
CA LYS A 34 17.80 -10.29 13.21
C LYS A 34 18.26 -9.35 14.32
N ASN A 35 18.54 -8.08 13.98
CA ASN A 35 19.02 -7.10 14.95
C ASN A 35 17.97 -6.84 16.04
N ARG A 36 16.68 -6.88 15.72
CA ARG A 36 15.59 -6.72 16.69
C ARG A 36 15.50 -7.92 17.63
N GLU A 37 15.59 -9.15 17.13
CA GLU A 37 15.61 -10.34 17.95
C GLU A 37 16.78 -10.36 18.93
N GLU A 38 17.99 -10.05 18.44
CA GLU A 38 19.17 -9.92 19.29
C GLU A 38 18.98 -8.86 20.36
N SER A 39 18.40 -7.71 20.01
CA SER A 39 18.11 -6.64 20.96
C SER A 39 17.12 -7.07 22.04
N TYR A 40 16.05 -7.79 21.67
CA TYR A 40 15.06 -8.31 22.61
C TYR A 40 15.68 -9.37 23.53
N SER A 41 16.43 -10.31 22.97
CA SER A 41 17.13 -11.34 23.74
C SER A 41 18.10 -10.73 24.76
N ASN A 42 18.89 -9.73 24.36
CA ASN A 42 19.82 -9.02 25.25
C ASN A 42 19.10 -8.24 26.37
N ALA A 43 17.86 -7.83 26.13
CA ALA A 43 17.00 -7.20 27.13
C ALA A 43 16.23 -8.20 28.01
N GLY A 44 16.45 -9.50 27.85
CA GLY A 44 15.76 -10.55 28.58
C GLY A 44 14.31 -10.79 28.13
N ILE A 45 13.95 -10.33 26.94
CA ILE A 45 12.62 -10.50 26.35
C ILE A 45 12.59 -11.79 25.53
N THR A 46 11.63 -12.68 25.84
CA THR A 46 11.40 -13.90 25.06
C THR A 46 10.55 -13.60 23.84
N ALA A 47 11.06 -13.90 22.64
CA ALA A 47 10.35 -13.76 21.39
C ALA A 47 9.72 -15.10 20.96
N PHE A 48 8.49 -15.04 20.47
CA PHE A 48 7.77 -16.18 19.89
C PHE A 48 7.38 -15.84 18.46
N HIS A 49 7.60 -16.77 17.53
CA HIS A 49 7.28 -16.63 16.11
C HIS A 49 6.04 -17.45 15.77
N GLY A 50 4.94 -16.80 15.43
CA GLY A 50 3.74 -17.53 15.11
C GLY A 50 2.51 -16.64 15.01
N THR A 51 1.35 -17.30 14.88
CA THR A 51 0.05 -16.65 14.88
C THR A 51 -0.49 -16.62 16.29
N ALA A 52 -0.71 -15.42 16.82
CA ALA A 52 -1.22 -15.20 18.16
C ALA A 52 -2.75 -15.12 18.18
N GLN A 53 -3.38 -15.71 19.20
CA GLN A 53 -4.82 -15.63 19.45
C GLN A 53 -5.10 -15.55 20.94
N PHE A 54 -6.08 -14.75 21.36
CA PHE A 54 -6.60 -14.83 22.70
C PHE A 54 -7.33 -16.15 22.92
N ILE A 55 -7.15 -16.77 24.08
CA ILE A 55 -7.91 -17.91 24.57
C ILE A 55 -8.56 -17.62 25.93
N ALA A 56 -8.16 -16.52 26.56
CA ALA A 56 -8.80 -15.90 27.72
C ALA A 56 -8.36 -14.44 27.84
N SER A 57 -8.92 -13.67 28.76
CA SER A 57 -8.65 -12.24 28.93
C SER A 57 -7.17 -11.89 29.18
N ASN A 58 -6.42 -12.81 29.76
CA ASN A 58 -5.02 -12.64 30.10
C ASN A 58 -4.11 -13.71 29.47
N THR A 59 -4.64 -14.53 28.55
CA THR A 59 -3.93 -15.69 28.00
C THR A 59 -3.96 -15.68 26.49
N ILE A 60 -2.78 -15.83 25.89
CA ILE A 60 -2.58 -15.88 24.44
C ILE A 60 -2.01 -17.25 24.07
N ARG A 61 -2.55 -17.87 23.03
CA ARG A 61 -1.94 -18.99 22.34
C ARG A 61 -1.16 -18.47 21.14
N VAL A 62 0.09 -18.88 21.00
CA VAL A 62 0.91 -18.64 19.81
C VAL A 62 1.17 -19.97 19.13
N THR A 63 0.67 -20.11 17.90
CA THR A 63 0.91 -21.28 17.06
C THR A 63 2.08 -20.99 16.13
N ASP A 64 3.18 -21.73 16.29
CA ASP A 64 4.39 -21.58 15.46
C ASP A 64 4.07 -21.91 13.98
N ASN A 65 4.42 -21.01 13.08
CA ASN A 65 4.11 -21.13 11.65
C ASN A 65 4.96 -22.20 10.93
N LYS A 66 6.02 -22.72 11.56
CA LYS A 66 6.94 -23.70 10.92
C LYS A 66 6.60 -25.14 11.30
N ASN A 67 6.26 -25.37 12.57
CA ASN A 67 6.10 -26.72 13.13
C ASN A 67 4.73 -26.95 13.77
N ASN A 68 3.86 -25.95 13.79
CA ASN A 68 2.52 -25.95 14.43
C ASN A 68 2.56 -26.22 15.96
N ASN A 69 3.71 -26.06 16.60
CA ASN A 69 3.75 -26.14 18.07
C ASN A 69 3.00 -24.97 18.68
N GLU A 70 2.32 -25.24 19.78
CA GLU A 70 1.57 -24.23 20.52
C GLU A 70 2.31 -23.81 21.78
N HIS A 71 2.36 -22.51 22.00
CA HIS A 71 2.85 -21.89 23.24
C HIS A 71 1.67 -21.16 23.88
N ILE A 72 1.42 -21.47 25.16
CA ILE A 72 0.42 -20.78 25.97
C ILE A 72 1.14 -19.78 26.85
N ILE A 73 0.77 -18.51 26.73
CA ILE A 73 1.43 -17.40 27.42
C ILE A 73 0.40 -16.65 28.25
N GLU A 74 0.63 -16.54 29.53
CA GLU A 74 -0.16 -15.71 30.44
C GLU A 74 0.54 -14.37 30.66
N GLY A 75 -0.20 -13.27 30.52
CA GLY A 75 0.30 -11.92 30.72
C GLY A 75 -0.58 -11.10 31.65
N LYS A 76 0.05 -10.45 32.65
CA LYS A 76 -0.68 -9.50 33.51
C LYS A 76 -1.25 -8.32 32.70
N ASN A 77 -0.54 -7.90 31.66
CA ASN A 77 -0.94 -6.86 30.70
C ASN A 77 -0.61 -7.33 29.31
N ILE A 78 -1.50 -7.11 28.37
CA ILE A 78 -1.31 -7.49 26.95
C ILE A 78 -1.42 -6.23 26.11
N LEU A 79 -0.41 -5.99 25.26
CA LEU A 79 -0.40 -4.90 24.29
C LEU A 79 -0.62 -5.48 22.89
N ILE A 80 -1.68 -5.04 22.21
CA ILE A 80 -1.97 -5.39 20.84
C ILE A 80 -1.30 -4.36 19.92
N ALA A 81 -0.29 -4.79 19.16
CA ALA A 81 0.46 -3.94 18.24
C ALA A 81 0.69 -4.65 16.89
N THR A 82 -0.38 -5.27 16.35
CA THR A 82 -0.35 -6.10 15.14
C THR A 82 -0.33 -5.31 13.84
N GLY A 83 -0.36 -3.99 13.91
CA GLY A 83 -0.29 -3.10 12.76
C GLY A 83 -1.56 -3.10 11.91
N ALA A 84 -1.39 -2.85 10.63
CA ALA A 84 -2.49 -2.72 9.68
C ALA A 84 -2.12 -3.41 8.36
N LYS A 85 -3.14 -3.82 7.62
CA LYS A 85 -3.02 -4.40 6.28
C LYS A 85 -3.84 -3.60 5.26
N PRO A 86 -3.57 -3.72 3.94
CA PRO A 86 -4.40 -3.10 2.91
C PRO A 86 -5.87 -3.50 3.06
N ALA A 87 -6.76 -2.53 2.95
CA ALA A 87 -8.20 -2.79 2.90
C ALA A 87 -8.55 -3.51 1.59
N LYS A 88 -9.58 -4.37 1.61
CA LYS A 88 -10.07 -4.94 0.36
C LYS A 88 -10.67 -3.87 -0.54
N LEU A 89 -10.41 -3.94 -1.84
CA LEU A 89 -11.04 -3.06 -2.83
C LEU A 89 -12.47 -3.49 -3.12
N ASN A 90 -12.79 -4.77 -2.94
CA ASN A 90 -14.09 -5.39 -3.23
C ASN A 90 -14.56 -5.11 -4.67
N ILE A 91 -13.64 -5.25 -5.61
CA ILE A 91 -13.89 -5.13 -7.05
C ILE A 91 -13.41 -6.39 -7.77
N PRO A 92 -14.03 -6.78 -8.91
CA PRO A 92 -13.50 -7.83 -9.76
C PRO A 92 -12.07 -7.51 -10.22
N GLY A 93 -11.18 -8.51 -10.21
CA GLY A 93 -9.78 -8.35 -10.59
C GLY A 93 -8.89 -7.74 -9.48
N GLU A 94 -9.38 -7.65 -8.24
CA GLU A 94 -8.59 -7.19 -7.09
C GLU A 94 -7.31 -8.01 -6.90
N GLU A 95 -7.33 -9.29 -7.25
CA GLU A 95 -6.19 -10.22 -7.17
C GLU A 95 -5.01 -9.83 -8.09
N HIS A 96 -5.25 -8.97 -9.07
CA HIS A 96 -4.23 -8.44 -9.97
C HIS A 96 -3.57 -7.16 -9.45
N VAL A 97 -4.09 -6.59 -8.38
CA VAL A 97 -3.60 -5.33 -7.80
C VAL A 97 -2.57 -5.63 -6.73
N ILE A 98 -1.35 -5.13 -6.89
CA ILE A 98 -0.31 -5.31 -5.89
C ILE A 98 -0.44 -4.31 -4.75
N THR A 99 0.09 -4.67 -3.59
CA THR A 99 0.14 -3.80 -2.40
C THR A 99 1.36 -2.89 -2.41
N SER A 100 1.38 -1.91 -1.50
CA SER A 100 2.55 -1.06 -1.25
C SER A 100 3.81 -1.85 -0.92
N ASP A 101 3.66 -2.92 -0.14
CA ASP A 101 4.79 -3.76 0.27
C ASP A 101 5.37 -4.50 -0.93
N GLN A 102 4.51 -5.03 -1.80
CA GLN A 102 4.92 -5.68 -3.04
C GLN A 102 5.54 -4.68 -4.04
N PHE A 103 5.05 -3.44 -4.08
CA PHE A 103 5.65 -2.39 -4.91
C PHE A 103 7.11 -2.10 -4.53
N LEU A 104 7.41 -2.06 -3.23
CA LEU A 104 8.76 -1.84 -2.73
C LEU A 104 9.71 -3.04 -2.93
N GLU A 105 9.21 -4.19 -3.36
CA GLU A 105 10.01 -5.37 -3.70
C GLU A 105 10.17 -5.60 -5.21
N LEU A 106 9.68 -4.67 -6.05
CA LEU A 106 9.84 -4.78 -7.50
C LEU A 106 11.32 -4.68 -7.91
N GLU A 107 11.81 -5.66 -8.62
CA GLU A 107 13.17 -5.62 -9.19
C GLU A 107 13.29 -4.66 -10.37
N LYS A 108 12.19 -4.44 -11.08
CA LYS A 108 12.09 -3.52 -12.21
C LYS A 108 10.83 -2.70 -12.12
N LEU A 109 10.97 -1.41 -12.42
CA LEU A 109 9.84 -0.50 -12.43
C LEU A 109 9.15 -0.54 -13.80
N PRO A 110 7.84 -0.82 -13.89
CA PRO A 110 7.10 -0.79 -15.14
C PRO A 110 6.99 0.61 -15.74
N SER A 111 6.77 0.69 -17.06
CA SER A 111 6.69 1.97 -17.76
C SER A 111 5.42 2.76 -17.43
N ASN A 112 4.30 2.06 -17.19
CA ASN A 112 3.01 2.70 -16.89
C ASN A 112 2.45 2.10 -15.60
N ILE A 113 2.11 2.95 -14.65
CA ILE A 113 1.64 2.52 -13.32
C ILE A 113 0.39 3.30 -12.95
N ILE A 114 -0.64 2.58 -12.49
CA ILE A 114 -1.83 3.18 -11.90
C ILE A 114 -1.82 2.91 -10.39
N PHE A 115 -2.01 3.96 -9.59
CA PHE A 115 -2.28 3.86 -8.16
C PHE A 115 -3.77 4.06 -7.90
N ILE A 116 -4.40 3.13 -7.20
CA ILE A 116 -5.81 3.22 -6.78
C ILE A 116 -5.86 3.80 -5.38
N GLY A 117 -6.49 4.96 -5.23
CA GLY A 117 -6.61 5.71 -3.97
C GLY A 117 -5.78 6.98 -3.96
N GLY A 118 -6.30 8.04 -3.37
CA GLY A 118 -5.62 9.34 -3.23
C GLY A 118 -5.03 9.56 -1.84
N GLY A 119 -4.53 8.52 -1.21
CA GLY A 119 -3.86 8.59 0.09
C GLY A 119 -2.35 8.83 -0.04
N TYR A 120 -1.68 9.04 1.11
CA TYR A 120 -0.24 9.33 1.16
C TYR A 120 0.62 8.24 0.50
N ILE A 121 0.26 6.96 0.62
CA ILE A 121 0.99 5.85 -0.03
C ILE A 121 1.03 6.06 -1.56
N SER A 122 -0.13 6.38 -2.17
CA SER A 122 -0.19 6.63 -3.61
C SER A 122 0.65 7.82 -4.03
N PHE A 123 0.58 8.93 -3.29
CA PHE A 123 1.36 10.13 -3.63
C PHE A 123 2.86 9.90 -3.49
N GLU A 124 3.32 9.32 -2.38
CA GLU A 124 4.74 9.04 -2.17
C GLU A 124 5.32 8.12 -3.24
N PHE A 125 4.65 7.00 -3.51
CA PHE A 125 5.13 6.02 -4.48
C PHE A 125 4.97 6.48 -5.94
N ALA A 126 3.92 7.26 -6.24
CA ALA A 126 3.76 7.91 -7.52
C ALA A 126 4.90 8.88 -7.82
N HIS A 127 5.28 9.71 -6.86
CA HIS A 127 6.40 10.62 -6.98
C HIS A 127 7.73 9.87 -7.14
N LEU A 128 7.91 8.77 -6.40
CA LEU A 128 9.07 7.91 -6.54
C LEU A 128 9.12 7.33 -7.96
N ALA A 129 8.05 6.63 -8.39
CA ALA A 129 7.98 5.99 -9.70
C ALA A 129 8.18 6.97 -10.87
N ALA A 130 7.58 8.16 -10.78
CA ALA A 130 7.71 9.20 -11.82
C ALA A 130 9.16 9.71 -11.94
N ARG A 131 9.89 9.84 -10.82
CA ARG A 131 11.31 10.24 -10.84
C ARG A 131 12.21 9.21 -11.50
N PHE A 132 11.84 7.93 -11.41
CA PHE A 132 12.51 6.83 -12.11
C PHE A 132 11.96 6.60 -13.52
N GLY A 133 11.09 7.51 -14.03
CA GLY A 133 10.68 7.58 -15.43
C GLY A 133 9.42 6.82 -15.81
N SER A 134 8.70 6.24 -14.85
CA SER A 134 7.37 5.68 -15.11
C SER A 134 6.37 6.79 -15.41
N LYS A 135 5.42 6.51 -16.32
CA LYS A 135 4.20 7.30 -16.48
C LYS A 135 3.21 6.86 -15.40
N VAL A 136 2.81 7.78 -14.57
CA VAL A 136 2.01 7.48 -13.39
C VAL A 136 0.65 8.14 -13.46
N THR A 137 -0.39 7.39 -13.11
CA THR A 137 -1.74 7.89 -12.88
C THR A 137 -2.21 7.53 -11.47
N ILE A 138 -2.76 8.50 -10.74
CA ILE A 138 -3.44 8.29 -9.47
C ILE A 138 -4.95 8.40 -9.73
N LEU A 139 -5.72 7.38 -9.35
CA LEU A 139 -7.18 7.35 -9.43
C LEU A 139 -7.76 7.56 -8.04
N HIS A 140 -8.51 8.64 -7.84
CA HIS A 140 -9.14 8.94 -6.56
C HIS A 140 -10.65 9.14 -6.72
N ARG A 141 -11.42 8.44 -5.87
CA ARG A 141 -12.90 8.46 -5.94
C ARG A 141 -13.53 9.77 -5.45
N GLY A 142 -12.83 10.51 -4.59
CA GLY A 142 -13.31 11.76 -4.00
C GLY A 142 -12.89 12.99 -4.81
N GLU A 143 -13.38 14.14 -4.40
CA GLU A 143 -13.05 15.46 -4.98
C GLU A 143 -11.67 15.94 -4.51
N ILE A 144 -11.29 15.63 -3.29
CA ILE A 144 -10.04 16.06 -2.66
C ILE A 144 -9.28 14.84 -2.14
N PRO A 145 -8.03 14.62 -2.57
CA PRO A 145 -7.20 13.54 -2.03
C PRO A 145 -6.65 13.90 -0.65
N LEU A 146 -5.97 12.96 0.00
CA LEU A 146 -5.29 13.14 1.28
C LEU A 146 -6.22 13.70 2.38
N ALA A 147 -7.42 13.10 2.49
CA ALA A 147 -8.39 13.45 3.52
C ALA A 147 -7.74 13.42 4.92
N GLY A 148 -7.96 14.47 5.70
CA GLY A 148 -7.35 14.63 7.03
C GLY A 148 -6.07 15.46 7.06
N PHE A 149 -5.53 15.85 5.91
CA PHE A 149 -4.44 16.84 5.81
C PHE A 149 -5.01 18.24 5.54
N ASP A 150 -4.19 19.27 5.81
CA ASP A 150 -4.55 20.66 5.54
C ASP A 150 -4.85 20.89 4.06
N PRO A 151 -6.04 21.44 3.70
CA PRO A 151 -6.47 21.56 2.30
C PRO A 151 -5.53 22.43 1.45
N ASP A 152 -4.95 23.48 2.01
CA ASP A 152 -4.08 24.38 1.26
C ASP A 152 -2.77 23.67 0.89
N LEU A 153 -2.22 22.89 1.83
CA LEU A 153 -1.05 22.05 1.56
C LEU A 153 -1.35 20.93 0.56
N VAL A 154 -2.54 20.34 0.65
CA VAL A 154 -2.99 19.32 -0.33
C VAL A 154 -3.09 19.91 -1.74
N MET A 155 -3.64 21.11 -1.89
CA MET A 155 -3.74 21.78 -3.19
C MET A 155 -2.36 22.15 -3.76
N MET A 156 -1.43 22.62 -2.91
CA MET A 156 -0.04 22.87 -3.32
C MET A 156 0.65 21.57 -3.78
N LEU A 157 0.50 20.48 -3.04
CA LEU A 157 1.05 19.18 -3.40
C LEU A 157 0.43 18.66 -4.71
N LEU A 158 -0.88 18.76 -4.87
CA LEU A 158 -1.58 18.34 -6.09
C LEU A 158 -1.04 19.06 -7.33
N LYS A 159 -0.90 20.39 -7.24
CA LYS A 159 -0.28 21.19 -8.30
C LYS A 159 1.14 20.70 -8.61
N LYS A 160 1.95 20.50 -7.58
CA LYS A 160 3.32 20.01 -7.75
C LYS A 160 3.38 18.60 -8.36
N THR A 161 2.46 17.74 -7.98
CA THR A 161 2.30 16.38 -8.52
C THR A 161 2.01 16.42 -10.02
N GLN A 162 1.11 17.31 -10.45
CA GLN A 162 0.79 17.49 -11.88
C GLN A 162 1.94 18.11 -12.67
N GLU A 163 2.67 19.09 -12.09
CA GLU A 163 3.83 19.72 -12.71
C GLU A 163 4.95 18.73 -13.05
N ILE A 164 5.15 17.69 -12.26
CA ILE A 164 6.14 16.63 -12.54
C ILE A 164 5.63 15.55 -13.50
N GLY A 165 4.40 15.70 -14.02
CA GLY A 165 3.82 14.83 -15.04
C GLY A 165 3.03 13.64 -14.51
N ILE A 166 2.69 13.60 -13.23
CA ILE A 166 1.77 12.59 -12.69
C ILE A 166 0.34 13.01 -13.01
N ASN A 167 -0.42 12.12 -13.63
CA ASN A 167 -1.83 12.34 -13.91
C ASN A 167 -2.67 12.00 -12.67
N VAL A 168 -3.36 12.98 -12.09
CA VAL A 168 -4.26 12.74 -10.96
C VAL A 168 -5.70 12.91 -11.44
N LYS A 169 -6.45 11.79 -11.46
CA LYS A 169 -7.86 11.75 -11.80
C LYS A 169 -8.70 11.68 -10.53
N LEU A 170 -9.32 12.78 -10.19
CA LEU A 170 -10.29 12.89 -9.10
C LEU A 170 -11.67 12.39 -9.56
N LEU A 171 -12.58 12.15 -8.62
CA LEU A 171 -13.94 11.65 -8.89
C LEU A 171 -13.94 10.36 -9.72
N SER A 172 -12.87 9.58 -9.68
CA SER A 172 -12.63 8.41 -10.50
C SER A 172 -12.69 7.15 -9.66
N THR A 173 -13.79 6.40 -9.79
CA THR A 173 -14.01 5.14 -9.06
C THR A 173 -13.61 3.97 -9.95
N VAL A 174 -12.66 3.16 -9.50
CA VAL A 174 -12.31 1.90 -10.17
C VAL A 174 -13.43 0.88 -9.94
N LYS A 175 -13.88 0.23 -11.01
CA LYS A 175 -14.95 -0.77 -10.99
C LYS A 175 -14.45 -2.19 -11.22
N ASN A 176 -13.40 -2.35 -12.00
CA ASN A 176 -12.84 -3.63 -12.39
C ASN A 176 -11.39 -3.47 -12.85
N VAL A 177 -10.58 -4.52 -12.70
CA VAL A 177 -9.21 -4.62 -13.23
C VAL A 177 -9.11 -5.93 -13.99
N ASP A 178 -9.08 -5.88 -15.32
CA ASP A 178 -8.92 -7.05 -16.17
C ASP A 178 -7.46 -7.26 -16.55
N TYR A 179 -6.97 -8.49 -16.44
CA TYR A 179 -5.68 -8.87 -17.01
C TYR A 179 -5.83 -9.27 -18.46
N ARG A 180 -5.11 -8.59 -19.36
CA ARG A 180 -5.09 -8.90 -20.78
C ARG A 180 -3.82 -9.69 -21.14
N THR A 181 -3.98 -10.93 -21.56
CA THR A 181 -2.88 -11.83 -21.96
C THR A 181 -2.09 -11.29 -23.17
N ASN A 182 -2.78 -10.60 -24.09
CA ASN A 182 -2.16 -9.96 -25.25
C ASN A 182 -1.37 -8.71 -24.82
N GLY A 183 -0.08 -8.90 -24.49
CA GLY A 183 0.83 -7.82 -24.11
C GLY A 183 1.07 -7.66 -22.61
N ARG A 184 0.58 -8.54 -21.76
CA ARG A 184 0.79 -8.51 -20.29
C ARG A 184 0.40 -7.17 -19.68
N LYS A 185 -0.79 -6.65 -20.01
CA LYS A 185 -1.30 -5.36 -19.53
C LYS A 185 -2.57 -5.54 -18.72
N PHE A 186 -2.86 -4.56 -17.91
CA PHE A 186 -4.12 -4.47 -17.18
C PHE A 186 -5.01 -3.42 -17.83
N ALA A 187 -6.30 -3.70 -17.93
CA ALA A 187 -7.35 -2.76 -18.29
C ALA A 187 -8.10 -2.36 -17.03
N VAL A 188 -7.95 -1.12 -16.61
CA VAL A 188 -8.61 -0.56 -15.42
C VAL A 188 -9.88 0.17 -15.87
N HIS A 189 -11.02 -0.34 -15.44
CA HIS A 189 -12.34 0.25 -15.74
C HIS A 189 -12.68 1.29 -14.68
N ILE A 190 -12.91 2.52 -15.13
CA ILE A 190 -13.16 3.68 -14.29
C ILE A 190 -14.56 4.21 -14.56
N SER A 191 -15.26 4.61 -13.52
CA SER A 191 -16.52 5.36 -13.60
C SER A 191 -16.32 6.74 -13.00
N THR A 192 -16.63 7.77 -13.78
CA THR A 192 -16.69 9.17 -13.33
C THR A 192 -18.14 9.66 -13.25
N PRO A 193 -18.50 10.53 -12.28
CA PRO A 193 -19.82 11.17 -12.30
C PRO A 193 -19.94 12.04 -13.56
N GLY A 194 -21.06 11.94 -14.25
CA GLY A 194 -21.36 12.82 -15.38
C GLY A 194 -21.44 14.29 -14.94
N ILE A 195 -20.95 15.18 -15.79
CA ILE A 195 -20.90 16.64 -15.54
C ILE A 195 -22.30 17.30 -15.52
N THR A 196 -23.31 16.60 -16.02
CA THR A 196 -24.68 17.09 -16.07
C THR A 196 -25.65 16.14 -15.37
N THR A 197 -26.53 16.72 -14.56
CA THR A 197 -27.64 16.06 -13.85
C THR A 197 -28.55 15.32 -14.81
N ASN A 198 -28.37 14.03 -15.01
CA ASN A 198 -29.21 13.05 -15.72
C ASN A 198 -28.50 12.24 -16.85
N ILE A 199 -27.21 12.35 -17.07
CA ILE A 199 -26.51 11.56 -18.08
C ILE A 199 -25.69 10.47 -17.40
N ALA A 200 -25.67 9.28 -18.02
CA ALA A 200 -24.99 8.08 -17.58
C ALA A 200 -23.54 8.37 -17.16
N LYS A 201 -23.11 7.71 -16.08
CA LYS A 201 -21.71 7.68 -15.66
C LYS A 201 -20.83 7.36 -16.86
N GLU A 202 -19.91 8.26 -17.20
CA GLU A 202 -18.91 7.96 -18.21
C GLU A 202 -18.04 6.79 -17.72
N SER A 203 -17.92 5.76 -18.53
CA SER A 203 -17.03 4.65 -18.30
C SER A 203 -15.79 4.83 -19.17
N GLU A 204 -14.62 4.82 -18.57
CA GLU A 204 -13.33 4.90 -19.24
C GLU A 204 -12.54 3.63 -18.95
N ILE A 205 -11.74 3.17 -19.92
CA ILE A 205 -10.79 2.08 -19.73
C ILE A 205 -9.39 2.65 -19.90
N VAL A 206 -8.54 2.47 -18.90
CA VAL A 206 -7.14 2.88 -18.94
C VAL A 206 -6.25 1.66 -18.90
N GLU A 207 -5.38 1.53 -19.91
CA GLU A 207 -4.38 0.44 -19.95
C GLU A 207 -3.12 0.81 -19.17
N THR A 208 -2.56 -0.16 -18.44
CA THR A 208 -1.35 0.00 -17.65
C THR A 208 -0.56 -1.29 -17.57
N ASP A 209 0.71 -1.19 -17.18
CA ASP A 209 1.59 -2.34 -16.96
C ASP A 209 1.50 -2.83 -15.50
N LEU A 210 1.03 -1.98 -14.57
CA LEU A 210 0.91 -2.30 -13.16
C LEU A 210 -0.21 -1.51 -12.50
N VAL A 211 -0.91 -2.16 -11.56
CA VAL A 211 -1.90 -1.51 -10.68
C VAL A 211 -1.48 -1.71 -9.22
N VAL A 212 -1.43 -0.62 -8.47
CA VAL A 212 -0.97 -0.60 -7.07
C VAL A 212 -2.09 -0.10 -6.16
N HIS A 213 -2.29 -0.80 -5.04
CA HIS A 213 -3.27 -0.46 -4.02
C HIS A 213 -2.76 0.64 -3.08
N GLY A 214 -3.45 1.78 -3.07
CA GLY A 214 -3.25 2.89 -2.13
C GLY A 214 -4.56 3.41 -1.53
N ALA A 215 -5.64 2.59 -1.56
CA ALA A 215 -6.99 2.99 -1.18
C ALA A 215 -7.34 2.76 0.29
N GLY A 216 -6.33 2.71 1.15
CA GLY A 216 -6.48 2.64 2.60
C GLY A 216 -6.01 1.34 3.23
N ARG A 217 -5.90 1.38 4.56
CA ARG A 217 -5.46 0.26 5.40
C ARG A 217 -6.47 0.05 6.51
N ILE A 218 -6.57 -1.18 7.00
CA ILE A 218 -7.40 -1.56 8.14
C ILE A 218 -6.55 -2.25 9.21
N PRO A 219 -6.92 -2.21 10.49
CA PRO A 219 -6.22 -2.93 11.55
C PRO A 219 -6.12 -4.43 11.23
N ASP A 220 -4.96 -5.03 11.49
CA ASP A 220 -4.76 -6.47 11.30
C ASP A 220 -5.03 -7.25 12.59
N ILE A 221 -6.28 -7.29 12.96
CA ILE A 221 -6.78 -7.86 14.24
C ILE A 221 -7.75 -9.03 14.06
N LYS A 222 -8.13 -9.33 12.81
CA LYS A 222 -9.20 -10.31 12.53
C LYS A 222 -8.93 -11.70 13.12
N ASN A 223 -7.67 -12.11 13.18
CA ASN A 223 -7.29 -13.46 13.61
C ASN A 223 -6.92 -13.55 15.09
N LEU A 224 -7.07 -12.46 15.84
CA LEU A 224 -6.66 -12.41 17.25
C LEU A 224 -7.66 -13.04 18.23
N ALA A 225 -8.89 -13.38 17.79
CA ALA A 225 -9.97 -13.84 18.66
C ALA A 225 -10.22 -12.86 19.84
N LEU A 226 -10.41 -11.57 19.50
CA LEU A 226 -10.50 -10.47 20.48
C LEU A 226 -11.63 -10.65 21.51
N GLU A 227 -12.71 -11.32 21.10
CA GLU A 227 -13.87 -11.63 21.97
C GLU A 227 -13.44 -12.50 23.16
N GLU A 228 -12.57 -13.49 22.95
CA GLU A 228 -12.01 -14.34 24.01
C GLU A 228 -11.14 -13.52 24.98
N GLY A 229 -10.51 -12.47 24.48
CA GLY A 229 -9.73 -11.51 25.27
C GLY A 229 -10.57 -10.48 26.01
N GLY A 230 -11.89 -10.42 25.77
CA GLY A 230 -12.76 -9.36 26.28
C GLY A 230 -12.47 -7.98 25.70
N VAL A 231 -11.85 -7.93 24.51
CA VAL A 231 -11.46 -6.67 23.84
C VAL A 231 -12.59 -6.18 22.95
N GLU A 232 -13.08 -4.97 23.22
CA GLU A 232 -14.13 -4.35 22.42
C GLU A 232 -13.55 -3.66 21.18
N CYS A 233 -14.26 -3.81 20.05
CA CYS A 233 -13.99 -3.08 18.83
C CYS A 233 -15.06 -2.02 18.57
N ASP A 234 -14.68 -0.92 17.93
CA ASP A 234 -15.64 0.04 17.39
C ASP A 234 -16.30 -0.49 16.09
N GLY A 235 -17.33 0.23 15.60
CA GLY A 235 -18.05 -0.16 14.36
C GLY A 235 -17.18 -0.08 13.08
N THR A 236 -15.96 0.44 13.16
CA THR A 236 -14.99 0.54 12.06
C THR A 236 -13.91 -0.53 12.14
N GLY A 237 -13.92 -1.37 13.18
CA GLY A 237 -12.92 -2.40 13.44
C GLY A 237 -11.67 -1.86 14.14
N GLY A 238 -11.70 -0.64 14.70
CA GLY A 238 -10.69 -0.14 15.62
C GLY A 238 -10.85 -0.73 17.01
N LEU A 239 -9.76 -0.84 17.77
CA LEU A 239 -9.82 -1.20 19.19
C LEU A 239 -10.34 -0.01 20.01
N LYS A 240 -11.22 -0.28 20.99
CA LYS A 240 -11.68 0.72 21.95
C LYS A 240 -10.75 0.83 23.15
#